data_33810b9d60976866fda21caf48cc6b3c
#
_entry.id   33810b9d60976866fda21caf48cc6b3c
#
_cell.length_a   1.000
_cell.length_b   1.000
_cell.length_c   1.000
_cell.angle_alpha   90.00
_cell.angle_beta   90.00
_cell.angle_gamma   90.00
#
_symmetry.space_group_name_H-M   'P 1'
#
loop_
_entity.id
_entity.type
_entity.pdbx_description
1 polymer ?
#
loop_
_entity_poly.entity_id
_entity_poly.type
_entity_poly.pdbx_seq_one_letter_code
_entity_poly.pdbx_strand_id
1 'polypeptide(L)'
;MNIGIKETEKILEKIKDAKILLYGDFCLDAYWVLDPRGSEVSVETGLKALAAGNQRYSLGGASNVAANIAALNPKIIKITGVAGNDIFGREMISKLEKLNIDTSSMVIQKEDFETYVFCKLILEGNEQPRIDFGTYNKRSKQTDQMILDHIRRESNEADIIILNQQVPGSITNKEFIDGLNQIIKERQDKIFIVDSRHYSSEFMYVSLKTNEVEAAVLNGINASFDDIFNIKDVKMFAQEIFNKHKRPCFISRGKHGILACDEKGIHEIGGLQFLKKLDTVGAGDTVLSALGCALAVKIGVQDAIEFANYAAGVTVQKLYQTGTASAEEILNICADPNFIYQPELAEDIRSAVYWKDSEVELCCKDLHSFEKGKIKHAVFDHDGTISVLREGWELVMEPMMIKAILGDMYKNADDYIYNRVVNRVRDYIDKSTGIQTIQQMEGLIELIEEFNFIPKDKILDKFGYKEIYNDALMEMVKKRVDKLKKKELNVSDFEIKGAVEFLNYLRNKGIILYLASGTDNDDVIAEANAMGYAGLFNGGIYGAIGDNKKYTKKMVMQRIISDNNLSGNELVTFGDGPVEMRECRKVGGIAVGIASDEIRRHGLCIEKRTRLIKAGANFIIPDYSQRHILQEILFD
;
A
#
# COMPACT_ATOMS: atom_id res chain seq x y z
N MET A 1 5.18 17.79 4.52
CA MET A 1 5.83 16.81 5.43
C MET A 1 4.75 15.83 5.83
N ASN A 2 5.08 14.56 5.90
CA ASN A 2 4.13 13.53 6.33
C ASN A 2 3.93 13.60 7.84
N ILE A 3 2.73 13.22 8.34
CA ILE A 3 2.49 13.12 9.77
C ILE A 3 3.36 11.98 10.35
N GLY A 4 4.08 12.28 11.43
CA GLY A 4 4.90 11.31 12.13
C GLY A 4 4.14 10.61 13.27
N ILE A 5 4.85 9.74 14.01
CA ILE A 5 4.28 9.00 15.15
C ILE A 5 3.60 9.95 16.13
N LYS A 6 4.27 11.03 16.53
CA LYS A 6 3.73 11.99 17.54
C LYS A 6 2.44 12.68 17.09
N GLU A 7 2.34 13.03 15.81
CA GLU A 7 1.14 13.64 15.24
C GLU A 7 0.01 12.61 15.16
N THR A 8 0.33 11.37 14.76
CA THR A 8 -0.63 10.25 14.71
C THR A 8 -1.14 9.89 16.11
N GLU A 9 -0.26 9.85 17.14
CA GLU A 9 -0.66 9.68 18.54
C GLU A 9 -1.63 10.77 19.00
N LYS A 10 -1.36 12.04 18.65
CA LYS A 10 -2.26 13.15 18.97
C LYS A 10 -3.64 13.03 18.30
N ILE A 11 -3.68 12.55 17.05
CA ILE A 11 -4.94 12.29 16.34
C ILE A 11 -5.73 11.21 17.08
N LEU A 12 -5.09 10.07 17.37
CA LEU A 12 -5.70 8.96 18.09
C LEU A 12 -6.20 9.37 19.48
N GLU A 13 -5.45 10.20 20.21
CA GLU A 13 -5.88 10.70 21.51
C GLU A 13 -7.11 11.61 21.41
N LYS A 14 -7.16 12.51 20.44
CA LYS A 14 -8.34 13.36 20.19
C LYS A 14 -9.57 12.54 19.81
N ILE A 15 -9.39 11.46 19.01
CA ILE A 15 -10.51 10.62 18.58
C ILE A 15 -11.26 10.03 19.78
N LYS A 16 -10.63 9.82 20.94
CA LYS A 16 -11.29 9.36 22.16
C LYS A 16 -12.40 10.30 22.69
N ASP A 17 -12.42 11.53 22.26
CA ASP A 17 -13.49 12.50 22.60
C ASP A 17 -14.61 12.56 21.55
N ALA A 18 -14.41 11.95 20.38
CA ALA A 18 -15.35 12.05 19.26
C ALA A 18 -16.68 11.36 19.52
N LYS A 19 -17.76 11.99 19.04
CA LYS A 19 -19.13 11.44 19.04
C LYS A 19 -19.57 11.26 17.59
N ILE A 20 -19.79 10.03 17.18
CA ILE A 20 -20.04 9.66 15.80
C ILE A 20 -21.43 9.08 15.64
N LEU A 21 -22.19 9.59 14.67
CA LEU A 21 -23.45 9.00 14.22
C LEU A 21 -23.23 8.37 12.84
N LEU A 22 -23.58 7.10 12.71
CA LEU A 22 -23.52 6.37 11.44
C LEU A 22 -24.92 5.93 11.03
N TYR A 23 -25.33 6.34 9.83
CA TYR A 23 -26.46 5.76 9.12
C TYR A 23 -25.95 4.97 7.93
N GLY A 24 -26.54 3.80 7.66
CA GLY A 24 -26.16 3.07 6.45
C GLY A 24 -26.84 1.72 6.27
N ASP A 25 -26.33 1.01 5.26
CA ASP A 25 -26.74 -0.34 4.91
C ASP A 25 -25.94 -1.34 5.75
N PHE A 26 -26.53 -1.73 6.90
CA PHE A 26 -25.92 -2.68 7.80
C PHE A 26 -26.04 -4.09 7.24
N CYS A 27 -24.89 -4.74 7.03
CA CYS A 27 -24.78 -6.06 6.40
C CYS A 27 -23.99 -7.03 7.28
N LEU A 28 -24.17 -8.31 7.02
CA LEU A 28 -23.35 -9.39 7.55
C LEU A 28 -22.66 -10.13 6.40
N ASP A 29 -21.37 -10.35 6.50
CA ASP A 29 -20.62 -11.22 5.59
C ASP A 29 -20.54 -12.62 6.22
N ALA A 30 -21.09 -13.61 5.53
CA ALA A 30 -21.05 -15.02 5.93
C ALA A 30 -20.03 -15.77 5.07
N TYR A 31 -19.05 -16.41 5.69
CA TYR A 31 -18.05 -17.23 5.02
C TYR A 31 -18.32 -18.70 5.34
N TRP A 32 -18.70 -19.49 4.36
CA TRP A 32 -18.92 -20.91 4.49
C TRP A 32 -17.81 -21.66 3.74
N VAL A 33 -16.92 -22.27 4.51
CA VAL A 33 -15.82 -23.07 3.95
C VAL A 33 -16.34 -24.47 3.66
N LEU A 34 -16.45 -24.78 2.37
CA LEU A 34 -16.95 -26.06 1.90
C LEU A 34 -15.89 -27.15 2.04
N ASP A 35 -16.32 -28.33 2.50
CA ASP A 35 -15.49 -29.53 2.58
C ASP A 35 -16.16 -30.68 1.82
N PRO A 36 -15.70 -30.99 0.59
CA PRO A 36 -16.29 -32.05 -0.22
C PRO A 36 -16.29 -33.43 0.43
N ARG A 37 -15.41 -33.68 1.41
CA ARG A 37 -15.33 -34.96 2.12
C ARG A 37 -16.55 -35.27 2.97
N GLY A 38 -17.24 -34.22 3.45
CA GLY A 38 -18.49 -34.35 4.20
C GLY A 38 -19.75 -34.33 3.34
N SER A 39 -19.60 -34.20 2.00
CA SER A 39 -20.75 -34.12 1.09
C SER A 39 -21.38 -35.48 0.86
N GLU A 40 -22.70 -35.56 0.97
CA GLU A 40 -23.50 -36.75 0.70
C GLU A 40 -24.55 -36.46 -0.37
N VAL A 41 -25.15 -37.51 -0.93
CA VAL A 41 -26.30 -37.39 -1.83
C VAL A 41 -27.57 -37.46 -0.99
N SER A 42 -28.42 -36.44 -1.08
CA SER A 42 -29.70 -36.42 -0.39
C SER A 42 -30.56 -37.61 -0.86
N VAL A 43 -31.02 -38.39 0.07
CA VAL A 43 -31.91 -39.54 -0.21
C VAL A 43 -33.27 -39.10 -0.79
N GLU A 44 -33.72 -37.89 -0.40
CA GLU A 44 -35.01 -37.36 -0.84
C GLU A 44 -34.97 -36.76 -2.25
N THR A 45 -33.89 -36.07 -2.59
CA THR A 45 -33.82 -35.29 -3.84
C THR A 45 -32.86 -35.89 -4.88
N GLY A 46 -31.96 -36.78 -4.46
CA GLY A 46 -30.88 -37.32 -5.32
C GLY A 46 -29.79 -36.31 -5.66
N LEU A 47 -29.83 -35.09 -5.09
CA LEU A 47 -28.84 -34.04 -5.32
C LEU A 47 -27.71 -34.15 -4.31
N LYS A 48 -26.50 -33.80 -4.75
CA LYS A 48 -25.33 -33.74 -3.88
C LYS A 48 -25.44 -32.54 -2.92
N ALA A 49 -25.36 -32.81 -1.63
CA ALA A 49 -25.29 -31.78 -0.62
C ALA A 49 -23.90 -31.11 -0.61
N LEU A 50 -23.85 -29.81 -0.34
CA LEU A 50 -22.61 -29.10 -0.09
C LEU A 50 -22.38 -29.09 1.42
N ALA A 51 -21.37 -29.84 1.89
CA ALA A 51 -21.00 -29.83 3.30
C ALA A 51 -20.13 -28.61 3.60
N ALA A 52 -20.47 -27.86 4.66
CA ALA A 52 -19.64 -26.80 5.19
C ALA A 52 -18.84 -27.30 6.40
N GLY A 53 -17.52 -27.31 6.30
CA GLY A 53 -16.63 -27.73 7.40
C GLY A 53 -16.42 -26.61 8.42
N ASN A 54 -16.61 -25.35 8.04
CA ASN A 54 -16.51 -24.19 8.91
C ASN A 54 -17.44 -23.07 8.43
N GLN A 55 -17.96 -22.31 9.38
CA GLN A 55 -18.73 -21.09 9.10
C GLN A 55 -18.22 -19.94 9.97
N ARG A 56 -18.12 -18.76 9.36
CA ARG A 56 -17.71 -17.54 10.04
C ARG A 56 -18.59 -16.38 9.59
N TYR A 57 -18.93 -15.50 10.53
CA TYR A 57 -19.71 -14.30 10.28
C TYR A 57 -18.90 -13.07 10.67
N SER A 58 -18.78 -12.09 9.78
CA SER A 58 -18.17 -10.80 10.01
C SER A 58 -19.11 -9.66 9.63
N LEU A 59 -18.85 -8.48 10.19
CA LEU A 59 -19.60 -7.27 9.89
C LEU A 59 -19.24 -6.78 8.50
N GLY A 60 -20.24 -6.46 7.65
CA GLY A 60 -20.10 -5.97 6.28
C GLY A 60 -20.82 -4.64 6.08
N GLY A 61 -20.57 -3.93 4.97
CA GLY A 61 -21.15 -2.63 4.69
C GLY A 61 -21.02 -1.64 5.84
N ALA A 62 -22.10 -0.94 6.20
CA ALA A 62 -22.11 0.01 7.32
C ALA A 62 -21.73 -0.63 8.67
N SER A 63 -21.97 -1.94 8.83
CA SER A 63 -21.53 -2.67 10.04
C SER A 63 -20.01 -2.76 10.11
N ASN A 64 -19.32 -2.92 8.96
CA ASN A 64 -17.85 -2.89 8.88
C ASN A 64 -17.30 -1.48 9.14
N VAL A 65 -17.96 -0.44 8.63
CA VAL A 65 -17.63 0.95 8.96
C VAL A 65 -17.72 1.16 10.47
N ALA A 66 -18.82 0.72 11.12
CA ALA A 66 -19.01 0.81 12.57
C ALA A 66 -17.91 0.09 13.36
N ALA A 67 -17.51 -1.12 12.90
CA ALA A 67 -16.43 -1.89 13.53
C ALA A 67 -15.06 -1.20 13.40
N ASN A 68 -14.77 -0.60 12.25
CA ASN A 68 -13.55 0.18 12.03
C ASN A 68 -13.52 1.44 12.90
N ILE A 69 -14.64 2.14 13.06
CA ILE A 69 -14.77 3.28 13.98
C ILE A 69 -14.52 2.80 15.42
N ALA A 70 -15.13 1.68 15.84
CA ALA A 70 -14.96 1.14 17.19
C ALA A 70 -13.51 0.75 17.51
N ALA A 71 -12.75 0.26 16.51
CA ALA A 71 -11.34 -0.07 16.67
C ALA A 71 -10.45 1.16 16.97
N LEU A 72 -10.89 2.36 16.62
CA LEU A 72 -10.24 3.64 16.93
C LEU A 72 -10.67 4.22 18.30
N ASN A 73 -11.64 3.57 18.98
CA ASN A 73 -12.07 3.86 20.33
C ASN A 73 -12.57 5.31 20.58
N PRO A 74 -13.52 5.85 19.77
CA PRO A 74 -14.13 7.14 20.04
C PRO A 74 -15.05 7.08 21.27
N LYS A 75 -15.42 8.24 21.81
CA LYS A 75 -16.25 8.39 23.00
C LYS A 75 -17.63 7.76 22.85
N ILE A 76 -18.28 7.99 21.73
CA ILE A 76 -19.65 7.51 21.43
C ILE A 76 -19.72 7.11 19.96
N ILE A 77 -20.30 5.95 19.72
CA ILE A 77 -20.70 5.48 18.40
C ILE A 77 -22.18 5.16 18.48
N LYS A 78 -23.01 5.93 17.81
CA LYS A 78 -24.44 5.63 17.62
C LYS A 78 -24.69 5.23 16.18
N ILE A 79 -25.53 4.22 15.99
CA ILE A 79 -25.89 3.77 14.66
C ILE A 79 -27.39 3.80 14.45
N THR A 80 -27.81 4.10 13.22
CA THR A 80 -29.21 3.98 12.79
C THR A 80 -29.26 3.39 11.38
N GLY A 81 -30.21 2.55 11.15
CA GLY A 81 -30.43 1.82 9.91
C GLY A 81 -31.53 0.80 10.12
N VAL A 82 -31.60 -0.18 9.22
CA VAL A 82 -32.65 -1.20 9.26
C VAL A 82 -32.04 -2.61 9.32
N ALA A 83 -32.63 -3.49 10.11
CA ALA A 83 -32.35 -4.91 10.11
C ALA A 83 -33.66 -5.71 10.03
N GLY A 84 -33.61 -6.91 9.49
CA GLY A 84 -34.72 -7.85 9.50
C GLY A 84 -34.95 -8.48 10.87
N ASN A 85 -36.16 -9.01 11.08
CA ASN A 85 -36.47 -9.80 12.27
C ASN A 85 -36.05 -11.28 12.09
N ASP A 86 -34.80 -11.50 11.71
CA ASP A 86 -34.24 -12.81 11.37
C ASP A 86 -33.01 -13.16 12.21
N ILE A 87 -32.43 -14.35 11.97
CA ILE A 87 -31.27 -14.84 12.72
C ILE A 87 -30.01 -13.99 12.44
N PHE A 88 -29.85 -13.51 11.21
CA PHE A 88 -28.70 -12.72 10.81
C PHE A 88 -28.74 -11.31 11.40
N GLY A 89 -29.94 -10.70 11.48
CA GLY A 89 -30.13 -9.39 12.13
C GLY A 89 -29.78 -9.45 13.61
N ARG A 90 -30.20 -10.50 14.32
CA ARG A 90 -29.82 -10.70 15.73
C ARG A 90 -28.33 -10.91 15.91
N GLU A 91 -27.69 -11.73 15.07
CA GLU A 91 -26.23 -11.95 15.11
C GLU A 91 -25.45 -10.66 14.81
N MET A 92 -25.87 -9.90 13.80
CA MET A 92 -25.26 -8.61 13.44
C MET A 92 -25.33 -7.62 14.61
N ILE A 93 -26.53 -7.41 15.19
CA ILE A 93 -26.71 -6.50 16.32
C ILE A 93 -25.87 -6.95 17.52
N SER A 94 -25.90 -8.25 17.86
CA SER A 94 -25.08 -8.79 18.95
C SER A 94 -23.58 -8.55 18.75
N LYS A 95 -23.07 -8.65 17.51
CA LYS A 95 -21.67 -8.33 17.21
C LYS A 95 -21.36 -6.85 17.37
N LEU A 96 -22.26 -5.96 16.95
CA LEU A 96 -22.11 -4.50 17.12
C LEU A 96 -22.13 -4.11 18.59
N GLU A 97 -23.03 -4.66 19.39
CA GLU A 97 -23.10 -4.41 20.84
C GLU A 97 -21.84 -4.87 21.59
N LYS A 98 -21.25 -6.02 21.18
CA LYS A 98 -19.96 -6.50 21.73
C LYS A 98 -18.80 -5.53 21.48
N LEU A 99 -18.92 -4.65 20.48
CA LEU A 99 -17.96 -3.58 20.19
C LEU A 99 -18.29 -2.27 20.91
N ASN A 100 -19.23 -2.27 21.88
CA ASN A 100 -19.73 -1.09 22.60
C ASN A 100 -20.36 -0.03 21.68
N ILE A 101 -21.01 -0.45 20.59
CA ILE A 101 -21.74 0.42 19.67
C ILE A 101 -23.19 0.54 20.15
N ASP A 102 -23.70 1.76 20.25
CA ASP A 102 -25.10 2.01 20.61
C ASP A 102 -26.03 1.69 19.43
N THR A 103 -26.72 0.56 19.52
CA THR A 103 -27.67 0.04 18.53
C THR A 103 -29.13 0.44 18.81
N SER A 104 -29.40 1.26 19.83
CA SER A 104 -30.77 1.61 20.28
C SER A 104 -31.62 2.33 19.23
N SER A 105 -30.99 2.92 18.23
CA SER A 105 -31.65 3.57 17.10
C SER A 105 -31.73 2.72 15.83
N MET A 106 -31.38 1.41 15.90
CA MET A 106 -31.62 0.47 14.82
C MET A 106 -33.11 0.13 14.71
N VAL A 107 -33.65 0.17 13.51
CA VAL A 107 -35.05 -0.16 13.22
C VAL A 107 -35.15 -1.62 12.80
N ILE A 108 -35.99 -2.41 13.49
CA ILE A 108 -36.28 -3.79 13.12
C ILE A 108 -37.57 -3.84 12.32
N GLN A 109 -37.44 -4.04 11.01
CA GLN A 109 -38.60 -4.21 10.15
C GLN A 109 -38.97 -5.68 10.04
N LYS A 110 -40.26 -6.00 10.31
CA LYS A 110 -40.74 -7.41 10.41
C LYS A 110 -41.22 -7.97 9.07
N GLU A 111 -41.71 -7.11 8.19
CA GLU A 111 -42.36 -7.51 6.94
C GLU A 111 -41.55 -6.95 5.76
N ASP A 112 -41.46 -7.71 4.69
CA ASP A 112 -40.81 -7.35 3.42
C ASP A 112 -39.34 -6.92 3.58
N PHE A 113 -38.66 -7.33 4.65
CA PHE A 113 -37.28 -6.96 4.91
C PHE A 113 -36.51 -8.09 5.61
N GLU A 114 -35.46 -8.56 4.96
CA GLU A 114 -34.47 -9.49 5.50
C GLU A 114 -33.16 -8.72 5.70
N THR A 115 -32.40 -9.12 6.73
CA THR A 115 -31.07 -8.56 6.94
C THR A 115 -30.18 -8.82 5.73
N TYR A 116 -29.46 -7.80 5.23
CA TYR A 116 -28.52 -7.98 4.14
C TYR A 116 -27.39 -8.92 4.55
N VAL A 117 -27.21 -10.01 3.82
CA VAL A 117 -26.15 -10.98 4.05
C VAL A 117 -25.49 -11.37 2.74
N PHE A 118 -24.18 -11.32 2.71
CA PHE A 118 -23.36 -11.75 1.59
C PHE A 118 -22.67 -13.08 1.95
N CYS A 119 -23.26 -14.20 1.49
CA CYS A 119 -22.73 -15.53 1.75
C CYS A 119 -21.67 -15.91 0.73
N LYS A 120 -20.42 -15.90 1.16
CA LYS A 120 -19.24 -16.27 0.38
C LYS A 120 -18.93 -17.75 0.61
N LEU A 121 -19.07 -18.53 -0.44
CA LEU A 121 -18.73 -19.95 -0.42
C LEU A 121 -17.25 -20.11 -0.78
N ILE A 122 -16.48 -20.75 0.08
CA ILE A 122 -15.05 -20.97 -0.14
C ILE A 122 -14.80 -22.45 -0.35
N LEU A 123 -14.30 -22.83 -1.52
CA LEU A 123 -13.89 -24.19 -1.86
C LEU A 123 -12.39 -24.21 -2.20
N GLU A 124 -11.61 -25.00 -1.46
CA GLU A 124 -10.15 -25.12 -1.67
C GLU A 124 -9.42 -23.76 -1.74
N GLY A 125 -9.84 -22.81 -0.89
CA GLY A 125 -9.28 -21.47 -0.83
C GLY A 125 -9.75 -20.51 -1.94
N ASN A 126 -10.66 -20.94 -2.82
CA ASN A 126 -11.21 -20.11 -3.90
C ASN A 126 -12.66 -19.74 -3.60
N GLU A 127 -13.00 -18.46 -3.80
CA GLU A 127 -14.38 -17.99 -3.67
C GLU A 127 -15.24 -18.52 -4.84
N GLN A 128 -16.39 -19.05 -4.49
CA GLN A 128 -17.42 -19.54 -5.41
C GLN A 128 -18.50 -18.46 -5.59
N PRO A 129 -19.46 -18.63 -6.52
CA PRO A 129 -20.59 -17.72 -6.65
C PRO A 129 -21.28 -17.45 -5.32
N ARG A 130 -21.49 -16.18 -5.01
CA ARG A 130 -22.04 -15.70 -3.73
C ARG A 130 -23.56 -15.86 -3.69
N ILE A 131 -24.10 -16.09 -2.50
CA ILE A 131 -25.55 -16.07 -2.23
C ILE A 131 -25.86 -14.81 -1.44
N ASP A 132 -26.73 -13.94 -1.95
CA ASP A 132 -27.06 -12.66 -1.35
C ASP A 132 -28.51 -12.69 -0.82
N PHE A 133 -28.68 -12.39 0.47
CA PHE A 133 -29.98 -12.18 1.11
C PHE A 133 -30.33 -10.69 1.17
N GLY A 134 -31.62 -10.39 1.24
CA GLY A 134 -32.12 -9.02 1.33
C GLY A 134 -32.19 -8.29 -0.02
N THR A 135 -31.91 -8.94 -1.14
CA THR A 135 -31.91 -8.32 -2.48
C THR A 135 -33.28 -7.74 -2.89
N TYR A 136 -34.36 -8.31 -2.36
CA TYR A 136 -35.74 -7.91 -2.67
C TYR A 136 -36.42 -7.11 -1.56
N ASN A 137 -35.64 -6.57 -0.65
CA ASN A 137 -36.14 -5.77 0.47
C ASN A 137 -36.93 -4.55 0.02
N LYS A 138 -38.01 -4.27 0.77
CA LYS A 138 -38.78 -3.05 0.64
C LYS A 138 -38.90 -2.34 1.98
N ARG A 139 -38.26 -1.18 2.10
CA ARG A 139 -38.42 -0.38 3.31
C ARG A 139 -39.81 0.25 3.34
N SER A 140 -40.46 0.21 4.50
CA SER A 140 -41.75 0.87 4.70
C SER A 140 -41.56 2.38 4.91
N LYS A 141 -42.59 3.19 4.58
CA LYS A 141 -42.59 4.62 4.87
C LYS A 141 -42.42 4.91 6.37
N GLN A 142 -42.95 4.03 7.22
CA GLN A 142 -42.78 4.16 8.67
C GLN A 142 -41.32 3.94 9.09
N THR A 143 -40.66 2.94 8.52
CA THR A 143 -39.23 2.70 8.75
C THR A 143 -38.38 3.89 8.31
N ASP A 144 -38.65 4.45 7.13
CA ASP A 144 -37.97 5.64 6.62
C ASP A 144 -38.14 6.84 7.56
N GLN A 145 -39.37 7.09 8.01
CA GLN A 145 -39.64 8.20 8.94
C GLN A 145 -38.92 7.99 10.28
N MET A 146 -38.92 6.78 10.83
CA MET A 146 -38.22 6.48 12.08
C MET A 146 -36.71 6.73 11.93
N ILE A 147 -36.10 6.32 10.82
CA ILE A 147 -34.67 6.56 10.55
C ILE A 147 -34.38 8.08 10.47
N LEU A 148 -35.19 8.84 9.73
CA LEU A 148 -35.03 10.29 9.62
C LEU A 148 -35.17 10.98 10.99
N ASP A 149 -36.12 10.55 11.82
CA ASP A 149 -36.31 11.10 13.16
C ASP A 149 -35.13 10.76 14.08
N HIS A 150 -34.57 9.54 13.97
CA HIS A 150 -33.38 9.15 14.69
C HIS A 150 -32.17 10.02 14.25
N ILE A 151 -31.92 10.17 12.95
CA ILE A 151 -30.82 11.01 12.45
C ILE A 151 -30.99 12.46 12.93
N ARG A 152 -32.20 13.03 12.83
CA ARG A 152 -32.46 14.42 13.27
C ARG A 152 -32.21 14.59 14.77
N ARG A 153 -32.61 13.63 15.60
CA ARG A 153 -32.42 13.66 17.05
C ARG A 153 -30.94 13.52 17.42
N GLU A 154 -30.27 12.45 16.90
CA GLU A 154 -28.92 12.09 17.31
C GLU A 154 -27.86 13.05 16.73
N SER A 155 -28.14 13.67 15.57
CA SER A 155 -27.23 14.67 14.97
C SER A 155 -26.99 15.91 15.84
N ASN A 156 -27.86 16.16 16.85
CA ASN A 156 -27.65 17.29 17.79
C ASN A 156 -26.36 17.11 18.59
N GLU A 157 -26.06 15.90 19.03
CA GLU A 157 -24.92 15.59 19.89
C GLU A 157 -23.69 15.08 19.13
N ALA A 158 -23.87 14.61 17.90
CA ALA A 158 -22.77 14.10 17.08
C ALA A 158 -21.84 15.22 16.61
N ASP A 159 -20.53 14.94 16.55
CA ASP A 159 -19.53 15.80 15.93
C ASP A 159 -19.50 15.61 14.41
N ILE A 160 -19.82 14.41 13.96
CA ILE A 160 -19.89 14.02 12.54
C ILE A 160 -21.04 13.03 12.31
N ILE A 161 -21.64 13.12 11.13
CA ILE A 161 -22.63 12.17 10.63
C ILE A 161 -22.06 11.48 9.39
N ILE A 162 -21.95 10.15 9.44
CA ILE A 162 -21.48 9.32 8.33
C ILE A 162 -22.69 8.65 7.68
N LEU A 163 -22.82 8.78 6.37
CA LEU A 163 -23.85 8.14 5.57
C LEU A 163 -23.18 7.12 4.64
N ASN A 164 -23.42 5.82 4.83
CA ASN A 164 -22.83 4.74 4.05
C ASN A 164 -23.90 3.91 3.35
N GLN A 165 -24.06 4.13 2.03
CA GLN A 165 -25.03 3.43 1.21
C GLN A 165 -24.32 2.53 0.19
N GLN A 166 -24.46 1.21 0.32
CA GLN A 166 -23.72 0.22 -0.46
C GLN A 166 -24.62 -0.75 -1.24
N VAL A 167 -25.85 -0.99 -0.77
CA VAL A 167 -26.74 -2.02 -1.32
C VAL A 167 -27.67 -1.41 -2.37
N PRO A 168 -27.76 -2.00 -3.57
CA PRO A 168 -28.74 -1.58 -4.57
C PRO A 168 -30.17 -1.67 -4.01
N GLY A 169 -30.97 -0.60 -4.21
CA GLY A 169 -32.36 -0.57 -3.74
C GLY A 169 -32.55 -0.38 -2.23
N SER A 170 -31.50 -0.14 -1.46
CA SER A 170 -31.62 0.17 -0.01
C SER A 170 -32.35 1.48 0.25
N ILE A 171 -32.33 2.42 -0.72
CA ILE A 171 -33.14 3.63 -0.75
C ILE A 171 -34.11 3.49 -1.92
N THR A 172 -35.39 3.30 -1.62
CA THR A 172 -36.40 2.97 -2.62
C THR A 172 -37.25 4.17 -3.08
N ASN A 173 -37.11 5.30 -2.40
CA ASN A 173 -37.91 6.48 -2.73
C ASN A 173 -37.10 7.79 -2.57
N LYS A 174 -37.47 8.78 -3.37
CA LYS A 174 -36.86 10.11 -3.32
C LYS A 174 -37.21 10.88 -2.04
N GLU A 175 -38.38 10.63 -1.44
CA GLU A 175 -38.85 11.30 -0.23
C GLU A 175 -37.86 11.13 0.93
N PHE A 176 -37.22 9.95 1.03
CA PHE A 176 -36.20 9.69 2.05
C PHE A 176 -34.92 10.51 1.82
N ILE A 177 -34.45 10.59 0.56
CA ILE A 177 -33.27 11.41 0.21
C ILE A 177 -33.57 12.90 0.46
N ASP A 178 -34.76 13.37 0.07
CA ASP A 178 -35.18 14.76 0.34
C ASP A 178 -35.24 15.03 1.85
N GLY A 179 -35.70 14.06 2.65
CA GLY A 179 -35.69 14.13 4.11
C GLY A 179 -34.28 14.23 4.69
N LEU A 180 -33.33 13.43 4.17
CA LEU A 180 -31.91 13.53 4.55
C LEU A 180 -31.32 14.88 4.17
N ASN A 181 -31.55 15.37 2.96
CA ASN A 181 -31.08 16.69 2.50
C ASN A 181 -31.67 17.83 3.33
N GLN A 182 -32.92 17.70 3.81
CA GLN A 182 -33.50 18.65 4.73
C GLN A 182 -32.76 18.67 6.08
N ILE A 183 -32.43 17.50 6.65
CA ILE A 183 -31.64 17.40 7.89
C ILE A 183 -30.25 18.01 7.68
N ILE A 184 -29.57 17.69 6.57
CA ILE A 184 -28.26 18.26 6.21
C ILE A 184 -28.35 19.79 6.16
N LYS A 185 -29.40 20.34 5.55
CA LYS A 185 -29.63 21.78 5.47
C LYS A 185 -29.89 22.40 6.84
N GLU A 186 -30.63 21.75 7.73
CA GLU A 186 -30.89 22.18 9.10
C GLU A 186 -29.66 22.15 9.99
N ARG A 187 -28.66 21.31 9.65
CA ARG A 187 -27.45 21.03 10.43
C ARG A 187 -26.15 21.41 9.70
N GLN A 188 -26.12 22.61 9.09
CA GLN A 188 -24.93 23.11 8.41
C GLN A 188 -23.71 23.32 9.33
N ASP A 189 -23.94 23.34 10.65
CA ASP A 189 -22.93 23.38 11.70
C ASP A 189 -22.23 22.04 11.91
N LYS A 190 -22.78 20.96 11.36
CA LYS A 190 -22.24 19.59 11.46
C LYS A 190 -21.53 19.17 10.19
N ILE A 191 -20.64 18.20 10.33
CA ILE A 191 -19.98 17.56 9.19
C ILE A 191 -20.81 16.34 8.78
N PHE A 192 -21.19 16.29 7.52
CA PHE A 192 -21.77 15.10 6.90
C PHE A 192 -20.76 14.56 5.90
N ILE A 193 -20.37 13.29 6.04
CA ILE A 193 -19.55 12.57 5.07
C ILE A 193 -20.36 11.42 4.47
N VAL A 194 -20.38 11.33 3.15
CA VAL A 194 -21.19 10.37 2.40
C VAL A 194 -20.29 9.48 1.55
N ASP A 195 -20.46 8.18 1.69
CA ASP A 195 -19.98 7.15 0.78
C ASP A 195 -21.20 6.38 0.27
N SER A 196 -21.65 6.72 -0.93
CA SER A 196 -22.84 6.12 -1.53
C SER A 196 -22.53 5.64 -2.93
N ARG A 197 -22.73 4.34 -3.15
CA ARG A 197 -22.50 3.72 -4.45
C ARG A 197 -23.51 4.17 -5.51
N HIS A 198 -24.74 4.50 -5.12
CA HIS A 198 -25.84 4.72 -6.06
C HIS A 198 -26.44 6.12 -6.01
N TYR A 199 -26.27 6.87 -4.92
CA TYR A 199 -27.01 8.12 -4.68
C TYR A 199 -26.11 9.32 -4.32
N SER A 200 -24.81 9.24 -4.54
CA SER A 200 -23.87 10.33 -4.22
C SER A 200 -24.25 11.65 -4.91
N SER A 201 -24.82 11.60 -6.12
CA SER A 201 -25.26 12.78 -6.88
C SER A 201 -26.48 13.50 -6.30
N GLU A 202 -27.28 12.81 -5.48
CA GLU A 202 -28.54 13.29 -4.91
C GLU A 202 -28.34 14.10 -3.60
N PHE A 203 -27.19 13.95 -2.96
CA PHE A 203 -26.88 14.69 -1.73
C PHE A 203 -26.32 16.07 -2.04
N MET A 204 -26.56 17.01 -1.14
CA MET A 204 -26.10 18.40 -1.24
C MET A 204 -25.39 18.84 0.04
N TYR A 205 -24.36 19.70 -0.10
CA TYR A 205 -23.61 20.30 1.03
C TYR A 205 -22.95 19.28 1.96
N VAL A 206 -22.49 18.17 1.39
CA VAL A 206 -21.81 17.07 2.10
C VAL A 206 -20.38 16.91 1.62
N SER A 207 -19.54 16.34 2.47
CA SER A 207 -18.26 15.79 2.06
C SER A 207 -18.49 14.43 1.37
N LEU A 208 -18.03 14.27 0.15
CA LEU A 208 -18.13 13.00 -0.57
C LEU A 208 -16.83 12.22 -0.44
N LYS A 209 -16.94 10.94 -0.12
CA LYS A 209 -15.87 9.95 -0.29
C LYS A 209 -16.27 9.02 -1.42
N THR A 210 -15.42 8.90 -2.41
CA THR A 210 -15.64 8.11 -3.64
C THR A 210 -14.37 7.34 -4.03
N ASN A 211 -14.49 6.48 -5.02
CA ASN A 211 -13.34 6.01 -5.81
C ASN A 211 -13.21 6.83 -7.12
N GLU A 212 -12.21 6.53 -7.95
CA GLU A 212 -11.95 7.28 -9.20
C GLU A 212 -13.10 7.15 -10.20
N VAL A 213 -13.69 5.95 -10.32
CA VAL A 213 -14.81 5.67 -11.23
C VAL A 213 -16.08 6.41 -10.79
N GLU A 214 -16.41 6.34 -9.50
CA GLU A 214 -17.54 7.08 -8.93
C GLU A 214 -17.37 8.61 -9.09
N ALA A 215 -16.15 9.11 -8.90
CA ALA A 215 -15.85 10.51 -9.11
C ALA A 215 -16.02 10.93 -10.58
N ALA A 216 -15.62 10.09 -11.55
CA ALA A 216 -15.84 10.31 -12.97
C ALA A 216 -17.33 10.35 -13.31
N VAL A 217 -18.12 9.39 -12.80
CA VAL A 217 -19.58 9.34 -13.00
C VAL A 217 -20.25 10.59 -12.42
N LEU A 218 -19.86 11.07 -11.25
CA LEU A 218 -20.36 12.31 -10.66
C LEU A 218 -20.07 13.56 -11.51
N ASN A 219 -19.04 13.49 -12.35
CA ASN A 219 -18.69 14.53 -13.32
C ASN A 219 -19.29 14.30 -14.71
N GLY A 220 -20.26 13.37 -14.84
CA GLY A 220 -21.00 13.12 -16.08
C GLY A 220 -20.26 12.25 -17.09
N ILE A 221 -19.17 11.59 -16.69
CA ILE A 221 -18.41 10.65 -17.52
C ILE A 221 -19.03 9.25 -17.37
N ASN A 222 -19.38 8.63 -18.49
CA ASN A 222 -19.81 7.24 -18.48
C ASN A 222 -18.58 6.34 -18.27
N ALA A 223 -18.42 5.81 -17.06
CA ALA A 223 -17.27 5.04 -16.65
C ALA A 223 -17.67 3.67 -16.09
N SER A 224 -16.86 2.65 -16.37
CA SER A 224 -16.97 1.29 -15.86
C SER A 224 -15.89 1.00 -14.83
N PHE A 225 -16.05 -0.08 -14.07
CA PHE A 225 -15.17 -0.37 -12.94
C PHE A 225 -13.70 -0.64 -13.35
N ASP A 226 -13.45 -1.01 -14.62
CA ASP A 226 -12.12 -1.26 -15.17
C ASP A 226 -11.45 -0.02 -15.78
N ASP A 227 -12.15 1.12 -15.82
CA ASP A 227 -11.59 2.34 -16.41
C ASP A 227 -10.48 2.93 -15.55
N ILE A 228 -9.42 3.36 -16.20
CA ILE A 228 -8.25 3.98 -15.59
C ILE A 228 -8.21 5.46 -15.95
N PHE A 229 -8.12 6.31 -14.94
CA PHE A 229 -8.05 7.75 -15.11
C PHE A 229 -6.66 8.28 -14.83
N ASN A 230 -6.20 9.25 -15.62
CA ASN A 230 -4.96 9.93 -15.32
C ASN A 230 -5.15 10.91 -14.14
N ILE A 231 -4.06 11.23 -13.45
CA ILE A 231 -4.10 12.08 -12.24
C ILE A 231 -4.67 13.48 -12.52
N LYS A 232 -4.53 14.01 -13.74
CA LYS A 232 -5.06 15.34 -14.09
C LYS A 232 -6.58 15.32 -14.11
N ASP A 233 -7.17 14.25 -14.66
CA ASP A 233 -8.62 14.08 -14.69
C ASP A 233 -9.16 13.89 -13.28
N VAL A 234 -8.52 13.06 -12.45
CA VAL A 234 -8.93 12.85 -11.05
C VAL A 234 -8.86 14.15 -10.24
N LYS A 235 -7.84 14.99 -10.45
CA LYS A 235 -7.75 16.33 -9.84
C LYS A 235 -8.87 17.26 -10.29
N MET A 236 -9.22 17.22 -11.56
CA MET A 236 -10.36 17.96 -12.10
C MET A 236 -11.66 17.47 -11.46
N PHE A 237 -11.90 16.16 -11.39
CA PHE A 237 -13.08 15.59 -10.73
C PHE A 237 -13.22 16.05 -9.29
N ALA A 238 -12.15 15.99 -8.53
CA ALA A 238 -12.15 16.46 -7.13
C ALA A 238 -12.49 17.95 -7.02
N GLN A 239 -11.93 18.79 -7.91
CA GLN A 239 -12.20 20.23 -7.91
C GLN A 239 -13.67 20.53 -8.24
N GLU A 240 -14.27 19.84 -9.21
CA GLU A 240 -15.68 20.03 -9.57
C GLU A 240 -16.62 19.53 -8.47
N ILE A 241 -16.31 18.38 -7.83
CA ILE A 241 -17.07 17.89 -6.67
C ILE A 241 -17.02 18.94 -5.53
N PHE A 242 -15.83 19.45 -5.20
CA PHE A 242 -15.69 20.50 -4.19
C PHE A 242 -16.46 21.77 -4.57
N ASN A 243 -16.37 22.22 -5.82
CA ASN A 243 -17.08 23.39 -6.31
C ASN A 243 -18.60 23.26 -6.16
N LYS A 244 -19.14 22.06 -6.40
CA LYS A 244 -20.57 21.75 -6.28
C LYS A 244 -21.03 21.70 -4.82
N HIS A 245 -20.30 21.00 -3.97
CA HIS A 245 -20.72 20.72 -2.59
C HIS A 245 -20.25 21.77 -1.58
N LYS A 246 -19.19 22.53 -1.89
CA LYS A 246 -18.53 23.49 -0.97
C LYS A 246 -18.09 22.83 0.35
N ARG A 247 -17.77 21.57 0.29
CA ARG A 247 -17.28 20.72 1.39
C ARG A 247 -16.12 19.87 0.87
N PRO A 248 -15.16 19.50 1.73
CA PRO A 248 -14.05 18.63 1.30
C PRO A 248 -14.55 17.37 0.62
N CYS A 249 -13.87 16.93 -0.42
CA CYS A 249 -14.11 15.64 -1.05
C CYS A 249 -12.86 14.77 -1.02
N PHE A 250 -13.06 13.44 -1.04
CA PHE A 250 -12.02 12.44 -0.88
C PHE A 250 -12.19 11.37 -1.95
N ILE A 251 -11.13 11.11 -2.72
CA ILE A 251 -11.12 10.11 -3.79
C ILE A 251 -10.07 9.05 -3.46
N SER A 252 -10.52 7.84 -3.17
CA SER A 252 -9.62 6.70 -2.96
C SER A 252 -9.18 6.13 -4.31
N ARG A 253 -7.86 5.84 -4.47
CA ARG A 253 -7.19 5.49 -5.70
C ARG A 253 -6.46 4.14 -5.62
N GLY A 254 -6.93 3.26 -4.75
CA GLY A 254 -6.31 1.94 -4.51
C GLY A 254 -4.82 2.06 -4.18
N LYS A 255 -3.97 1.37 -4.95
CA LYS A 255 -2.49 1.43 -4.77
C LYS A 255 -1.88 2.82 -4.98
N HIS A 256 -2.59 3.75 -5.61
CA HIS A 256 -2.16 5.13 -5.83
C HIS A 256 -2.48 6.06 -4.65
N GLY A 257 -3.15 5.56 -3.60
CA GLY A 257 -3.40 6.31 -2.37
C GLY A 257 -4.71 7.07 -2.33
N ILE A 258 -4.71 8.28 -1.78
CA ILE A 258 -5.91 9.10 -1.60
C ILE A 258 -5.65 10.52 -2.09
N LEU A 259 -6.60 11.07 -2.83
CA LEU A 259 -6.65 12.47 -3.24
C LEU A 259 -7.83 13.15 -2.55
N ALA A 260 -7.65 14.38 -2.10
CA ALA A 260 -8.71 15.20 -1.54
C ALA A 260 -8.66 16.62 -2.11
N CYS A 261 -9.79 17.31 -2.05
CA CYS A 261 -9.89 18.74 -2.38
C CYS A 261 -10.68 19.47 -1.31
N ASP A 262 -10.16 20.60 -0.84
CA ASP A 262 -10.82 21.53 0.07
C ASP A 262 -10.61 22.98 -0.38
N GLU A 263 -10.90 23.97 0.50
CA GLU A 263 -10.72 25.39 0.21
C GLU A 263 -9.24 25.79 -0.01
N LYS A 264 -8.28 24.96 0.44
CA LYS A 264 -6.83 25.17 0.23
C LYS A 264 -6.33 24.57 -1.08
N GLY A 265 -7.19 23.80 -1.76
CA GLY A 265 -6.89 23.17 -3.03
C GLY A 265 -6.77 21.65 -2.93
N ILE A 266 -5.92 21.07 -3.78
CA ILE A 266 -5.72 19.62 -3.90
C ILE A 266 -4.69 19.13 -2.89
N HIS A 267 -5.05 18.09 -2.18
CA HIS A 267 -4.20 17.31 -1.26
C HIS A 267 -4.02 15.91 -1.82
N GLU A 268 -2.83 15.36 -1.70
CA GLU A 268 -2.52 14.03 -2.26
C GLU A 268 -1.58 13.28 -1.32
N ILE A 269 -1.86 12.00 -1.10
CA ILE A 269 -0.98 11.06 -0.40
C ILE A 269 -0.83 9.79 -1.24
N GLY A 270 0.40 9.35 -1.45
CA GLY A 270 0.69 8.10 -2.16
C GLY A 270 0.25 6.87 -1.37
N GLY A 271 -0.09 5.79 -2.07
CA GLY A 271 -0.38 4.51 -1.44
C GLY A 271 0.83 3.93 -0.71
N LEU A 272 0.60 2.90 0.07
CA LEU A 272 1.65 2.20 0.80
C LEU A 272 2.04 0.90 0.10
N GLN A 273 3.32 0.63 0.00
CA GLN A 273 3.84 -0.61 -0.56
C GLN A 273 4.07 -1.64 0.54
N PHE A 274 3.54 -2.85 0.30
CA PHE A 274 3.76 -4.02 1.16
C PHE A 274 4.34 -5.16 0.33
N LEU A 275 5.18 -5.99 0.95
CA LEU A 275 5.76 -7.18 0.32
C LEU A 275 4.81 -8.39 0.38
N LYS A 276 3.85 -8.35 1.32
CA LYS A 276 2.86 -9.42 1.53
C LYS A 276 1.76 -9.41 0.49
N LYS A 277 1.05 -10.53 0.36
CA LYS A 277 -0.22 -10.57 -0.35
C LYS A 277 -1.21 -9.62 0.32
N LEU A 278 -2.01 -8.94 -0.47
CA LEU A 278 -2.98 -7.95 0.00
C LEU A 278 -4.40 -8.39 -0.36
N ASP A 279 -5.34 -8.01 0.50
CA ASP A 279 -6.78 -8.13 0.28
C ASP A 279 -7.41 -6.75 0.42
N THR A 280 -7.98 -6.22 -0.65
CA THR A 280 -8.53 -4.86 -0.66
C THR A 280 -9.99 -4.79 -0.21
N VAL A 281 -10.59 -5.93 0.15
CA VAL A 281 -11.98 -5.98 0.63
C VAL A 281 -12.11 -5.21 1.95
N GLY A 282 -13.03 -4.24 2.00
CA GLY A 282 -13.25 -3.38 3.17
C GLY A 282 -12.29 -2.21 3.35
N ALA A 283 -11.28 -2.06 2.46
CA ALA A 283 -10.35 -0.91 2.54
C ALA A 283 -11.08 0.45 2.41
N GLY A 284 -12.09 0.52 1.54
CA GLY A 284 -12.93 1.72 1.38
C GLY A 284 -13.68 2.10 2.66
N ASP A 285 -14.22 1.11 3.38
CA ASP A 285 -14.91 1.30 4.66
C ASP A 285 -13.94 1.78 5.74
N THR A 286 -12.72 1.24 5.75
CA THR A 286 -11.66 1.68 6.67
C THR A 286 -11.27 3.12 6.40
N VAL A 287 -11.10 3.53 5.13
CA VAL A 287 -10.81 4.91 4.76
C VAL A 287 -11.94 5.84 5.22
N LEU A 288 -13.21 5.48 4.97
CA LEU A 288 -14.37 6.26 5.42
C LEU A 288 -14.39 6.41 6.95
N SER A 289 -14.16 5.32 7.67
CA SER A 289 -14.15 5.31 9.15
C SER A 289 -13.05 6.20 9.73
N ALA A 290 -11.83 6.07 9.21
CA ALA A 290 -10.68 6.85 9.66
C ALA A 290 -10.83 8.34 9.33
N LEU A 291 -11.30 8.68 8.11
CA LEU A 291 -11.65 10.05 7.73
C LEU A 291 -12.72 10.62 8.65
N GLY A 292 -13.80 9.86 8.89
CA GLY A 292 -14.87 10.26 9.78
C GLY A 292 -14.37 10.58 11.19
N CYS A 293 -13.55 9.71 11.78
CA CYS A 293 -12.97 9.93 13.10
C CYS A 293 -12.05 11.15 13.15
N ALA A 294 -11.17 11.32 12.14
CA ALA A 294 -10.24 12.45 12.08
C ALA A 294 -10.98 13.79 11.91
N LEU A 295 -11.98 13.83 11.02
CA LEU A 295 -12.78 15.03 10.78
C LEU A 295 -13.66 15.41 11.97
N ALA A 296 -14.20 14.42 12.72
CA ALA A 296 -14.96 14.66 13.95
C ALA A 296 -14.17 15.50 14.97
N VAL A 297 -12.86 15.30 15.02
CA VAL A 297 -11.96 16.03 15.94
C VAL A 297 -11.19 17.16 15.24
N LYS A 298 -11.70 17.61 14.09
CA LYS A 298 -11.22 18.79 13.33
C LYS A 298 -9.75 18.67 12.89
N ILE A 299 -9.31 17.47 12.52
CA ILE A 299 -8.02 17.28 11.85
C ILE A 299 -8.12 17.84 10.43
N GLY A 300 -7.05 18.53 9.98
CA GLY A 300 -6.98 19.09 8.62
C GLY A 300 -7.03 18.00 7.55
N VAL A 301 -7.52 18.34 6.35
CA VAL A 301 -7.76 17.39 5.25
C VAL A 301 -6.50 16.62 4.87
N GLN A 302 -5.34 17.29 4.77
CA GLN A 302 -4.07 16.62 4.45
C GLN A 302 -3.72 15.53 5.49
N ASP A 303 -3.78 15.85 6.78
CA ASP A 303 -3.44 14.92 7.85
C ASP A 303 -4.50 13.80 7.97
N ALA A 304 -5.78 14.13 7.70
CA ALA A 304 -6.87 13.16 7.73
C ALA A 304 -6.72 12.09 6.63
N ILE A 305 -6.35 12.47 5.39
CA ILE A 305 -6.13 11.48 4.31
C ILE A 305 -4.89 10.62 4.59
N GLU A 306 -3.87 11.17 5.21
CA GLU A 306 -2.67 10.40 5.57
C GLU A 306 -2.98 9.40 6.70
N PHE A 307 -3.69 9.83 7.75
CA PHE A 307 -4.17 8.94 8.81
C PHE A 307 -5.06 7.82 8.26
N ALA A 308 -6.00 8.14 7.35
CA ALA A 308 -6.85 7.16 6.71
C ALA A 308 -6.07 6.18 5.82
N ASN A 309 -5.00 6.64 5.16
CA ASN A 309 -4.13 5.79 4.36
C ASN A 309 -3.35 4.78 5.23
N TYR A 310 -2.89 5.19 6.43
CA TYR A 310 -2.27 4.26 7.38
C TYR A 310 -3.27 3.21 7.88
N ALA A 311 -4.49 3.62 8.22
CA ALA A 311 -5.53 2.69 8.64
C ALA A 311 -5.88 1.68 7.54
N ALA A 312 -6.05 2.14 6.30
CA ALA A 312 -6.26 1.25 5.15
C ALA A 312 -5.07 0.30 4.94
N GLY A 313 -3.84 0.81 5.11
CA GLY A 313 -2.62 0.00 5.05
C GLY A 313 -2.59 -1.14 6.06
N VAL A 314 -3.21 -1.00 7.23
CA VAL A 314 -3.40 -2.10 8.19
C VAL A 314 -4.36 -3.14 7.63
N THR A 315 -5.55 -2.70 7.20
CA THR A 315 -6.64 -3.63 6.86
C THR A 315 -6.38 -4.44 5.60
N VAL A 316 -5.72 -3.86 4.58
CA VAL A 316 -5.40 -4.60 3.35
C VAL A 316 -4.42 -5.76 3.54
N GLN A 317 -3.73 -5.84 4.68
CA GLN A 317 -2.86 -6.96 5.04
C GLN A 317 -3.60 -8.11 5.73
N LYS A 318 -4.89 -7.94 6.06
CA LYS A 318 -5.73 -8.95 6.74
C LYS A 318 -6.52 -9.75 5.70
N LEU A 319 -5.93 -10.87 5.27
CA LEU A 319 -6.49 -11.69 4.19
C LEU A 319 -7.81 -12.36 4.57
N TYR A 320 -8.70 -12.50 3.59
CA TYR A 320 -9.96 -13.25 3.68
C TYR A 320 -10.89 -12.79 4.81
N GLN A 321 -10.86 -11.50 5.13
CA GLN A 321 -11.76 -10.90 6.12
C GLN A 321 -11.90 -9.40 5.91
N THR A 322 -13.04 -8.85 6.30
CA THR A 322 -13.19 -7.42 6.53
C THR A 322 -12.46 -7.09 7.84
N GLY A 323 -11.24 -6.56 7.71
CA GLY A 323 -10.38 -6.25 8.86
C GLY A 323 -10.68 -4.89 9.46
N THR A 324 -10.28 -4.68 10.72
CA THR A 324 -10.26 -3.36 11.38
C THR A 324 -8.81 -2.94 11.64
N ALA A 325 -8.57 -1.65 11.80
CA ALA A 325 -7.27 -1.09 12.13
C ALA A 325 -7.27 -0.56 13.57
N SER A 326 -6.50 -1.19 14.46
CA SER A 326 -6.30 -0.68 15.82
C SER A 326 -5.31 0.48 15.86
N ALA A 327 -5.35 1.27 16.94
CA ALA A 327 -4.43 2.38 17.15
C ALA A 327 -2.95 1.92 17.12
N GLU A 328 -2.63 0.79 17.74
CA GLU A 328 -1.28 0.23 17.76
C GLU A 328 -0.81 -0.19 16.37
N GLU A 329 -1.66 -0.86 15.58
CA GLU A 329 -1.34 -1.27 14.21
C GLU A 329 -1.09 -0.06 13.30
N ILE A 330 -1.88 1.02 13.47
CA ILE A 330 -1.71 2.28 12.72
C ILE A 330 -0.36 2.92 13.07
N LEU A 331 -0.02 3.00 14.35
CA LEU A 331 1.27 3.54 14.80
C LEU A 331 2.46 2.73 14.28
N ASN A 332 2.34 1.41 14.21
CA ASN A 332 3.38 0.55 13.65
C ASN A 332 3.62 0.83 12.16
N ILE A 333 2.57 1.08 11.37
CA ILE A 333 2.73 1.48 9.96
C ILE A 333 3.31 2.89 9.87
N CYS A 334 2.80 3.82 10.66
CA CYS A 334 3.26 5.21 10.70
C CYS A 334 4.73 5.35 11.09
N ALA A 335 5.26 4.41 11.89
CA ALA A 335 6.66 4.43 12.32
C ALA A 335 7.66 4.33 11.15
N ASP A 336 7.30 3.61 10.08
CA ASP A 336 8.17 3.43 8.91
C ASP A 336 7.36 3.23 7.61
N PRO A 337 6.61 4.26 7.16
CA PRO A 337 5.74 4.13 6.02
C PRO A 337 6.54 4.04 4.71
N ASN A 338 6.23 3.03 3.89
CA ASN A 338 6.81 2.88 2.56
C ASN A 338 5.85 3.42 1.51
N PHE A 339 5.82 4.73 1.33
CA PHE A 339 4.98 5.38 0.33
C PHE A 339 5.37 5.01 -1.10
N ILE A 340 4.37 4.94 -1.97
CA ILE A 340 4.54 4.86 -3.42
C ILE A 340 4.53 6.29 -3.95
N TYR A 341 5.66 6.73 -4.49
CA TYR A 341 5.82 8.06 -5.07
C TYR A 341 5.50 8.05 -6.55
N GLN A 342 4.81 9.07 -7.02
CA GLN A 342 4.55 9.36 -8.44
C GLN A 342 4.20 8.12 -9.29
N PRO A 343 3.18 7.33 -8.89
CA PRO A 343 2.85 6.08 -9.56
C PRO A 343 2.54 6.27 -11.05
N GLU A 344 1.90 7.38 -11.44
CA GLU A 344 1.54 7.67 -12.81
C GLU A 344 2.78 7.94 -13.69
N LEU A 345 3.76 8.71 -13.17
CA LEU A 345 5.04 8.93 -13.86
C LEU A 345 5.79 7.61 -14.02
N ALA A 346 5.76 6.77 -12.98
CA ALA A 346 6.42 5.48 -13.01
C ALA A 346 5.82 4.52 -14.03
N GLU A 347 4.49 4.51 -14.16
CA GLU A 347 3.73 3.58 -15.00
C GLU A 347 3.62 4.06 -16.47
N ASP A 348 3.75 5.35 -16.72
CA ASP A 348 3.68 5.92 -18.09
C ASP A 348 4.98 6.65 -18.48
N ILE A 349 5.83 5.96 -19.23
CA ILE A 349 7.09 6.52 -19.72
C ILE A 349 6.90 7.75 -20.64
N ARG A 350 5.74 7.92 -21.26
CA ARG A 350 5.42 9.09 -22.10
C ARG A 350 5.34 10.38 -21.27
N SER A 351 5.16 10.25 -19.96
CA SER A 351 5.15 11.36 -18.99
C SER A 351 6.55 11.75 -18.52
N ALA A 352 7.60 11.04 -18.96
CA ALA A 352 8.98 11.32 -18.58
C ALA A 352 9.42 12.72 -19.03
N VAL A 353 10.09 13.43 -18.12
CA VAL A 353 10.67 14.75 -18.40
C VAL A 353 12.18 14.64 -18.20
N TYR A 354 12.93 15.00 -19.22
CA TYR A 354 14.39 14.91 -19.19
C TYR A 354 15.03 16.28 -19.00
N TRP A 355 16.18 16.30 -18.34
CA TRP A 355 16.97 17.52 -18.18
C TRP A 355 17.61 17.90 -19.51
N LYS A 356 17.19 19.05 -20.07
CA LYS A 356 17.68 19.51 -21.39
C LYS A 356 17.59 18.36 -22.43
N ASP A 357 18.58 18.22 -23.30
CA ASP A 357 18.67 17.15 -24.30
C ASP A 357 19.49 15.96 -23.74
N SER A 358 19.21 15.49 -22.53
CA SER A 358 19.94 14.41 -21.85
C SER A 358 19.08 13.19 -21.57
N GLU A 359 19.69 12.11 -21.07
CA GLU A 359 19.01 10.91 -20.58
C GLU A 359 18.75 10.96 -19.05
N VAL A 360 19.00 12.11 -18.40
CA VAL A 360 18.71 12.32 -16.98
C VAL A 360 17.24 12.68 -16.83
N GLU A 361 16.43 11.75 -16.34
CA GLU A 361 15.01 11.96 -16.11
C GLU A 361 14.77 12.66 -14.78
N LEU A 362 13.88 13.67 -14.80
CA LEU A 362 13.45 14.44 -13.65
C LEU A 362 12.17 13.84 -13.06
N CYS A 363 12.27 13.26 -11.87
CA CYS A 363 11.13 12.68 -11.17
C CYS A 363 10.57 13.58 -10.06
N CYS A 364 11.15 14.76 -9.82
CA CYS A 364 10.65 15.75 -8.87
C CYS A 364 10.23 17.04 -9.58
N LYS A 365 9.10 17.61 -9.15
CA LYS A 365 8.59 18.87 -9.73
C LYS A 365 9.35 20.09 -9.21
N ASP A 366 9.94 20.01 -8.02
CA ASP A 366 10.58 21.15 -7.34
C ASP A 366 12.11 21.08 -7.43
N LEU A 367 12.64 21.22 -8.64
CA LEU A 367 14.09 21.41 -8.86
C LEU A 367 14.66 22.60 -8.07
N HIS A 368 13.84 23.62 -7.83
CA HIS A 368 14.22 24.82 -7.07
C HIS A 368 14.42 24.57 -5.57
N SER A 369 14.02 23.41 -5.05
CA SER A 369 14.25 23.04 -3.65
C SER A 369 15.67 22.54 -3.38
N PHE A 370 16.45 22.22 -4.44
CA PHE A 370 17.83 21.77 -4.28
C PHE A 370 18.77 22.98 -4.31
N GLU A 371 19.44 23.22 -3.19
CA GLU A 371 20.53 24.17 -3.15
C GLU A 371 21.80 23.48 -3.69
N LYS A 372 22.17 23.83 -4.90
CA LYS A 372 23.38 23.32 -5.57
C LYS A 372 24.63 23.51 -4.73
N GLY A 373 25.59 22.58 -4.86
CA GLY A 373 26.88 22.68 -4.20
C GLY A 373 26.89 22.43 -2.69
N LYS A 374 25.76 22.06 -2.06
CA LYS A 374 25.71 21.72 -0.64
C LYS A 374 26.07 20.27 -0.34
N ILE A 375 26.08 19.39 -1.34
CA ILE A 375 26.37 17.97 -1.16
C ILE A 375 27.80 17.79 -0.65
N LYS A 376 27.93 17.08 0.48
CA LYS A 376 29.19 16.73 1.11
C LYS A 376 29.43 15.23 1.18
N HIS A 377 28.35 14.47 1.16
CA HIS A 377 28.34 13.03 1.36
C HIS A 377 27.55 12.34 0.24
N ALA A 378 28.11 11.26 -0.30
CA ALA A 378 27.47 10.43 -1.30
C ALA A 378 27.48 8.96 -0.88
N VAL A 379 26.31 8.35 -0.80
CA VAL A 379 26.13 6.92 -0.53
C VAL A 379 25.84 6.21 -1.84
N PHE A 380 26.61 5.17 -2.10
CA PHE A 380 26.43 4.32 -3.27
C PHE A 380 25.99 2.92 -2.85
N ASP A 381 25.04 2.35 -3.55
CA ASP A 381 24.85 0.91 -3.58
C ASP A 381 25.95 0.26 -4.43
N HIS A 382 26.11 -1.05 -4.29
CA HIS A 382 27.15 -1.80 -5.00
C HIS A 382 26.61 -2.47 -6.27
N ASP A 383 25.74 -3.46 -6.05
CA ASP A 383 25.25 -4.35 -7.10
C ASP A 383 24.22 -3.60 -7.99
N GLY A 384 24.37 -3.68 -9.31
CA GLY A 384 23.50 -2.98 -10.26
C GLY A 384 23.68 -1.44 -10.30
N THR A 385 24.51 -0.88 -9.41
CA THR A 385 24.79 0.55 -9.30
C THR A 385 26.19 0.93 -9.74
N ILE A 386 27.22 0.21 -9.27
CA ILE A 386 28.63 0.38 -9.66
C ILE A 386 29.10 -0.88 -10.39
N SER A 387 28.75 -2.04 -9.85
CA SER A 387 29.22 -3.35 -10.28
C SER A 387 28.09 -4.24 -10.75
N VAL A 388 28.37 -5.06 -11.75
CA VAL A 388 27.50 -6.16 -12.22
C VAL A 388 28.17 -7.52 -12.01
N LEU A 389 29.06 -7.65 -11.05
CA LEU A 389 29.67 -8.95 -10.70
C LEU A 389 28.63 -9.99 -10.32
N ARG A 390 27.53 -9.57 -9.73
CA ARG A 390 26.40 -10.41 -9.31
C ARG A 390 25.26 -10.43 -10.32
N GLU A 391 25.41 -9.80 -11.50
CA GLU A 391 24.40 -9.83 -12.56
C GLU A 391 23.90 -11.26 -12.79
N GLY A 392 22.57 -11.42 -12.91
CA GLY A 392 21.92 -12.72 -13.01
C GLY A 392 21.61 -13.38 -11.67
N TRP A 393 21.69 -12.65 -10.55
CA TRP A 393 21.31 -13.15 -9.23
C TRP A 393 19.83 -13.58 -9.18
N GLU A 394 18.96 -12.92 -9.94
CA GLU A 394 17.54 -13.30 -10.06
C GLU A 394 17.39 -14.69 -10.71
N LEU A 395 18.25 -15.01 -11.67
CA LEU A 395 18.27 -16.33 -12.33
C LEU A 395 18.65 -17.48 -11.37
N VAL A 396 19.25 -17.14 -10.23
CA VAL A 396 19.54 -18.08 -9.14
C VAL A 396 18.40 -18.08 -8.12
N MET A 397 17.92 -16.88 -7.75
CA MET A 397 16.92 -16.72 -6.70
C MET A 397 15.54 -17.22 -7.12
N GLU A 398 15.05 -16.88 -8.31
CA GLU A 398 13.72 -17.27 -8.79
C GLU A 398 13.53 -18.79 -8.80
N PRO A 399 14.38 -19.61 -9.46
CA PRO A 399 14.22 -21.04 -9.45
C PRO A 399 14.36 -21.67 -8.05
N MET A 400 15.24 -21.12 -7.20
CA MET A 400 15.42 -21.58 -5.82
C MET A 400 14.14 -21.36 -5.01
N MET A 401 13.54 -20.17 -5.08
CA MET A 401 12.30 -19.87 -4.38
C MET A 401 11.13 -20.73 -4.88
N ILE A 402 10.98 -20.88 -6.20
CA ILE A 402 9.93 -21.72 -6.79
C ILE A 402 10.07 -23.17 -6.31
N LYS A 403 11.31 -23.70 -6.31
CA LYS A 403 11.60 -25.05 -5.83
C LYS A 403 11.34 -25.20 -4.33
N ALA A 404 11.68 -24.20 -3.53
CA ALA A 404 11.41 -24.17 -2.09
C ALA A 404 9.91 -24.18 -1.80
N ILE A 405 9.10 -23.46 -2.57
CA ILE A 405 7.64 -23.41 -2.40
C ILE A 405 6.96 -24.71 -2.86
N LEU A 406 7.36 -25.25 -4.01
CA LEU A 406 6.73 -26.45 -4.58
C LEU A 406 7.25 -27.76 -3.97
N GLY A 407 8.47 -27.79 -3.42
CA GLY A 407 9.07 -28.99 -2.83
C GLY A 407 9.06 -30.19 -3.78
N ASP A 408 8.53 -31.31 -3.31
CA ASP A 408 8.42 -32.56 -4.09
C ASP A 408 7.51 -32.39 -5.34
N MET A 409 6.60 -31.42 -5.34
CA MET A 409 5.73 -31.12 -6.50
C MET A 409 6.46 -30.41 -7.64
N TYR A 410 7.67 -29.88 -7.43
CA TYR A 410 8.38 -29.02 -8.39
C TYR A 410 8.43 -29.60 -9.82
N LYS A 411 8.63 -30.92 -9.96
CA LYS A 411 8.72 -31.61 -11.26
C LYS A 411 7.37 -32.01 -11.86
N ASN A 412 6.32 -32.07 -11.04
CA ASN A 412 5.02 -32.65 -11.40
C ASN A 412 3.85 -31.69 -11.17
N ALA A 413 4.10 -30.44 -10.80
CA ALA A 413 3.08 -29.43 -10.67
C ALA A 413 2.40 -29.19 -12.02
N ASP A 414 1.07 -29.05 -12.04
CA ASP A 414 0.36 -28.61 -13.23
C ASP A 414 0.71 -27.16 -13.59
N ASP A 415 0.46 -26.80 -14.85
CA ASP A 415 0.82 -25.48 -15.37
C ASP A 415 0.14 -24.33 -14.61
N TYR A 416 -1.06 -24.53 -14.10
CA TYR A 416 -1.79 -23.50 -13.34
C TYR A 416 -1.10 -23.21 -12.00
N ILE A 417 -0.81 -24.26 -11.22
CA ILE A 417 -0.10 -24.16 -9.94
C ILE A 417 1.30 -23.57 -10.16
N TYR A 418 2.04 -24.11 -11.14
CA TYR A 418 3.39 -23.64 -11.45
C TYR A 418 3.41 -22.16 -11.79
N ASN A 419 2.57 -21.69 -12.73
CA ASN A 419 2.54 -20.30 -13.15
C ASN A 419 2.06 -19.37 -12.03
N ARG A 420 1.14 -19.81 -11.17
CA ARG A 420 0.71 -19.04 -9.99
C ARG A 420 1.86 -18.81 -9.02
N VAL A 421 2.69 -19.84 -8.76
CA VAL A 421 3.88 -19.70 -7.91
C VAL A 421 4.91 -18.78 -8.57
N VAL A 422 5.22 -18.99 -9.86
CA VAL A 422 6.16 -18.16 -10.63
C VAL A 422 5.79 -16.68 -10.56
N ASN A 423 4.54 -16.35 -10.87
CA ASN A 423 4.09 -14.97 -10.88
C ASN A 423 4.19 -14.32 -9.49
N ARG A 424 3.87 -15.08 -8.44
CA ARG A 424 3.96 -14.59 -7.06
C ARG A 424 5.40 -14.40 -6.61
N VAL A 425 6.31 -15.30 -6.99
CA VAL A 425 7.74 -15.18 -6.71
C VAL A 425 8.34 -13.99 -7.44
N ARG A 426 8.01 -13.78 -8.71
CA ARG A 426 8.48 -12.62 -9.49
C ARG A 426 8.04 -11.29 -8.89
N ASP A 427 6.75 -11.17 -8.53
CA ASP A 427 6.21 -9.99 -7.84
C ASP A 427 6.96 -9.72 -6.52
N TYR A 428 7.27 -10.78 -5.77
CA TYR A 428 8.03 -10.67 -4.53
C TYR A 428 9.48 -10.23 -4.77
N ILE A 429 10.18 -10.84 -5.73
CA ILE A 429 11.56 -10.48 -6.07
C ILE A 429 11.63 -9.01 -6.49
N ASP A 430 10.72 -8.56 -7.38
CA ASP A 430 10.68 -7.16 -7.84
C ASP A 430 10.51 -6.18 -6.67
N LYS A 431 9.57 -6.46 -5.76
CA LYS A 431 9.31 -5.59 -4.59
C LYS A 431 10.43 -5.63 -3.54
N SER A 432 11.14 -6.75 -3.42
CA SER A 432 12.17 -6.98 -2.40
C SER A 432 13.58 -6.72 -2.89
N THR A 433 13.77 -6.32 -4.16
CA THR A 433 15.09 -5.98 -4.68
C THR A 433 15.72 -4.85 -3.86
N GLY A 434 17.00 -5.04 -3.48
CA GLY A 434 17.77 -4.08 -2.67
C GLY A 434 17.62 -4.23 -1.15
N ILE A 435 16.73 -5.08 -0.62
CA ILE A 435 16.74 -5.44 0.80
C ILE A 435 17.82 -6.51 1.08
N GLN A 436 18.13 -6.72 2.37
CA GLN A 436 19.08 -7.77 2.77
C GLN A 436 18.57 -9.16 2.38
N THR A 437 19.46 -10.02 1.85
CA THR A 437 19.13 -11.39 1.43
C THR A 437 18.43 -12.20 2.51
N ILE A 438 18.83 -11.99 3.79
CA ILE A 438 18.18 -12.70 4.92
C ILE A 438 16.70 -12.30 5.09
N GLN A 439 16.34 -11.03 4.79
CA GLN A 439 14.94 -10.57 4.80
C GLN A 439 14.16 -11.14 3.60
N GLN A 440 14.83 -11.32 2.46
CA GLN A 440 14.23 -12.01 1.33
C GLN A 440 13.93 -13.49 1.67
N MET A 441 14.79 -14.15 2.46
CA MET A 441 14.52 -15.52 2.92
C MET A 441 13.41 -15.59 3.97
N GLU A 442 13.24 -14.57 4.82
CA GLU A 442 12.07 -14.45 5.71
C GLU A 442 10.77 -14.40 4.90
N GLY A 443 10.73 -13.56 3.86
CA GLY A 443 9.57 -13.49 2.97
C GLY A 443 9.38 -14.76 2.12
N LEU A 444 10.44 -15.50 1.78
CA LEU A 444 10.30 -16.81 1.16
C LEU A 444 9.57 -17.79 2.08
N ILE A 445 9.86 -17.79 3.38
CA ILE A 445 9.15 -18.62 4.35
C ILE A 445 7.66 -18.23 4.40
N GLU A 446 7.34 -16.94 4.40
CA GLU A 446 5.94 -16.47 4.32
C GLU A 446 5.25 -16.95 3.03
N LEU A 447 5.96 -16.97 1.88
CA LEU A 447 5.44 -17.51 0.63
C LEU A 447 5.21 -19.02 0.69
N ILE A 448 6.13 -19.78 1.30
CA ILE A 448 5.98 -21.23 1.50
C ILE A 448 4.73 -21.51 2.35
N GLU A 449 4.52 -20.74 3.42
CA GLU A 449 3.33 -20.85 4.27
C GLU A 449 2.05 -20.41 3.54
N GLU A 450 2.11 -19.36 2.70
CA GLU A 450 1.00 -18.88 1.86
C GLU A 450 0.48 -19.98 0.94
N PHE A 451 1.38 -20.71 0.29
CA PHE A 451 1.01 -21.79 -0.63
C PHE A 451 0.72 -23.11 0.08
N ASN A 452 1.32 -23.35 1.25
CA ASN A 452 1.12 -24.51 2.11
C ASN A 452 1.26 -25.87 1.40
N PHE A 453 2.23 -25.99 0.47
CA PHE A 453 2.56 -27.25 -0.20
C PHE A 453 3.59 -28.08 0.57
N ILE A 454 4.34 -27.45 1.48
CA ILE A 454 5.41 -28.06 2.26
C ILE A 454 4.95 -28.28 3.70
N PRO A 455 5.12 -29.49 4.27
CA PRO A 455 4.91 -29.73 5.70
C PRO A 455 5.78 -28.81 6.57
N LYS A 456 5.22 -28.27 7.65
CA LYS A 456 5.91 -27.29 8.50
C LYS A 456 7.26 -27.75 9.06
N ASP A 457 7.38 -29.04 9.33
CA ASP A 457 8.62 -29.68 9.82
C ASP A 457 9.72 -29.80 8.77
N LYS A 458 9.39 -29.57 7.49
CA LYS A 458 10.36 -29.57 6.36
C LYS A 458 10.75 -28.17 5.89
N ILE A 459 10.15 -27.13 6.43
CA ILE A 459 10.48 -25.74 6.10
C ILE A 459 11.80 -25.39 6.81
N LEU A 460 12.80 -24.98 6.03
CA LEU A 460 14.07 -24.50 6.59
C LEU A 460 13.86 -23.11 7.22
N ASP A 461 14.74 -22.73 8.13
CA ASP A 461 14.79 -21.37 8.60
C ASP A 461 15.43 -20.43 7.55
N LYS A 462 15.38 -19.14 7.82
CA LYS A 462 15.93 -18.11 6.92
C LYS A 462 17.42 -18.29 6.62
N PHE A 463 18.19 -18.86 7.55
CA PHE A 463 19.63 -19.09 7.36
C PHE A 463 19.88 -20.26 6.43
N GLY A 464 19.11 -21.34 6.55
CA GLY A 464 19.20 -22.49 5.65
C GLY A 464 18.87 -22.13 4.20
N TYR A 465 17.82 -21.32 3.96
CA TYR A 465 17.53 -20.83 2.60
C TYR A 465 18.57 -19.83 2.10
N LYS A 466 19.13 -18.97 2.96
CA LYS A 466 20.23 -18.06 2.60
C LYS A 466 21.48 -18.83 2.19
N GLU A 467 21.83 -19.89 2.89
CA GLU A 467 22.98 -20.76 2.56
C GLU A 467 22.81 -21.38 1.16
N ILE A 468 21.65 -21.97 0.87
CA ILE A 468 21.37 -22.56 -0.45
C ILE A 468 21.52 -21.51 -1.56
N TYR A 469 20.99 -20.30 -1.35
CA TYR A 469 21.10 -19.22 -2.32
C TYR A 469 22.54 -18.74 -2.48
N ASN A 470 23.24 -18.48 -1.38
CA ASN A 470 24.62 -18.00 -1.41
C ASN A 470 25.56 -18.98 -2.09
N ASP A 471 25.45 -20.28 -1.83
CA ASP A 471 26.29 -21.28 -2.47
C ASP A 471 26.16 -21.25 -3.99
N ALA A 472 24.92 -21.18 -4.49
CA ALA A 472 24.66 -21.14 -5.93
C ALA A 472 25.15 -19.83 -6.57
N LEU A 473 24.94 -18.68 -5.90
CA LEU A 473 25.38 -17.37 -6.39
C LEU A 473 26.90 -17.24 -6.36
N MET A 474 27.54 -17.61 -5.27
CA MET A 474 28.99 -17.47 -5.09
C MET A 474 29.80 -18.38 -6.03
N GLU A 475 29.26 -19.48 -6.48
CA GLU A 475 29.91 -20.26 -7.54
C GLU A 475 30.10 -19.42 -8.83
N MET A 476 29.09 -18.62 -9.19
CA MET A 476 29.15 -17.73 -10.34
C MET A 476 30.12 -16.55 -10.10
N VAL A 477 30.00 -15.88 -8.95
CA VAL A 477 30.81 -14.69 -8.61
C VAL A 477 32.29 -15.05 -8.50
N LYS A 478 32.66 -16.14 -7.82
CA LYS A 478 34.05 -16.60 -7.70
C LYS A 478 34.70 -16.82 -9.07
N LYS A 479 33.99 -17.46 -10.01
CA LYS A 479 34.48 -17.62 -11.39
C LYS A 479 34.80 -16.30 -12.08
N ARG A 480 33.96 -15.27 -11.87
CA ARG A 480 34.17 -13.92 -12.43
C ARG A 480 35.37 -13.23 -11.77
N VAL A 481 35.45 -13.25 -10.43
CA VAL A 481 36.58 -12.66 -9.66
C VAL A 481 37.91 -13.32 -10.01
N ASP A 482 37.95 -14.66 -10.14
CA ASP A 482 39.16 -15.37 -10.53
C ASP A 482 39.65 -14.99 -11.93
N LYS A 483 38.76 -14.80 -12.89
CA LYS A 483 39.08 -14.31 -14.22
C LYS A 483 39.62 -12.86 -14.20
N LEU A 484 39.04 -11.99 -13.36
CA LEU A 484 39.57 -10.64 -13.13
C LEU A 484 41.00 -10.69 -12.56
N LYS A 485 41.25 -11.48 -11.53
CA LYS A 485 42.58 -11.65 -10.92
C LYS A 485 43.63 -12.16 -11.92
N LYS A 486 43.20 -13.06 -12.81
CA LYS A 486 44.05 -13.61 -13.89
C LYS A 486 44.20 -12.66 -15.09
N LYS A 487 43.53 -11.51 -15.08
CA LYS A 487 43.46 -10.56 -16.19
C LYS A 487 42.89 -11.13 -17.49
N GLU A 488 42.07 -12.17 -17.38
CA GLU A 488 41.28 -12.77 -18.47
C GLU A 488 40.05 -11.88 -18.79
N LEU A 489 39.59 -11.10 -17.81
CA LEU A 489 38.54 -10.10 -17.92
C LEU A 489 39.03 -8.76 -17.33
N ASN A 490 38.45 -7.64 -17.79
CA ASN A 490 38.77 -6.32 -17.29
C ASN A 490 37.70 -5.85 -16.29
N VAL A 491 38.06 -4.88 -15.44
CA VAL A 491 37.09 -4.23 -14.53
C VAL A 491 35.92 -3.62 -15.30
N SER A 492 36.20 -3.01 -16.45
CA SER A 492 35.19 -2.46 -17.36
C SER A 492 34.15 -3.46 -17.87
N ASP A 493 34.46 -4.78 -17.77
CA ASP A 493 33.50 -5.83 -18.16
C ASP A 493 32.40 -6.04 -17.12
N PHE A 494 32.60 -5.52 -15.90
CA PHE A 494 31.66 -5.63 -14.78
C PHE A 494 31.29 -4.30 -14.14
N GLU A 495 31.67 -3.20 -14.75
CA GLU A 495 31.36 -1.84 -14.29
C GLU A 495 30.14 -1.30 -15.03
N ILE A 496 29.20 -0.66 -14.31
CA ILE A 496 28.21 0.20 -14.93
C ILE A 496 28.94 1.37 -15.57
N LYS A 497 28.66 1.61 -16.84
CA LYS A 497 29.40 2.53 -17.69
C LYS A 497 29.64 3.90 -17.02
N GLY A 498 30.92 4.24 -16.82
CA GLY A 498 31.37 5.50 -16.26
C GLY A 498 31.27 5.64 -14.74
N ALA A 499 30.93 4.58 -14.01
CA ALA A 499 30.75 4.63 -12.55
C ALA A 499 32.07 4.96 -11.84
N VAL A 500 33.17 4.27 -12.15
CA VAL A 500 34.47 4.50 -11.49
C VAL A 500 35.01 5.90 -11.81
N GLU A 501 34.81 6.41 -13.02
CA GLU A 501 35.19 7.77 -13.36
C GLU A 501 34.38 8.81 -12.57
N PHE A 502 33.09 8.55 -12.33
CA PHE A 502 32.25 9.44 -11.55
C PHE A 502 32.65 9.40 -10.06
N LEU A 503 32.98 8.24 -9.49
CA LEU A 503 33.52 8.12 -8.14
C LEU A 503 34.81 8.93 -7.96
N ASN A 504 35.73 8.83 -8.92
CA ASN A 504 36.97 9.62 -8.91
C ASN A 504 36.71 11.13 -8.98
N TYR A 505 35.76 11.57 -9.81
CA TYR A 505 35.35 12.98 -9.87
C TYR A 505 34.85 13.46 -8.50
N LEU A 506 33.95 12.72 -7.85
CA LEU A 506 33.41 13.09 -6.53
C LEU A 506 34.50 13.17 -5.46
N ARG A 507 35.44 12.21 -5.48
CA ARG A 507 36.61 12.25 -4.59
C ARG A 507 37.46 13.50 -4.79
N ASN A 508 37.70 13.88 -6.04
CA ASN A 508 38.48 15.09 -6.39
C ASN A 508 37.74 16.39 -5.99
N LYS A 509 36.41 16.38 -5.94
CA LYS A 509 35.56 17.47 -5.41
C LYS A 509 35.56 17.52 -3.87
N GLY A 510 36.17 16.54 -3.18
CA GLY A 510 36.20 16.47 -1.72
C GLY A 510 34.96 15.84 -1.09
N ILE A 511 34.10 15.21 -1.88
CA ILE A 511 32.92 14.49 -1.38
C ILE A 511 33.36 13.21 -0.63
N ILE A 512 32.74 12.95 0.52
CA ILE A 512 32.97 11.73 1.27
C ILE A 512 32.06 10.63 0.70
N LEU A 513 32.68 9.52 0.27
CA LEU A 513 32.01 8.42 -0.39
C LEU A 513 31.81 7.24 0.57
N TYR A 514 30.61 6.70 0.58
CA TYR A 514 30.22 5.53 1.34
C TYR A 514 29.68 4.47 0.39
N LEU A 515 30.03 3.20 0.61
CA LEU A 515 29.43 2.06 -0.07
C LEU A 515 28.51 1.34 0.91
N ALA A 516 27.24 1.18 0.57
CA ALA A 516 26.24 0.55 1.41
C ALA A 516 25.51 -0.55 0.61
N SER A 517 25.82 -1.82 0.87
CA SER A 517 25.27 -2.98 0.16
C SER A 517 24.39 -3.84 1.06
N GLY A 518 23.40 -4.52 0.45
CA GLY A 518 22.65 -5.61 1.08
C GLY A 518 23.42 -6.94 1.16
N THR A 519 24.55 -7.03 0.48
CA THR A 519 25.48 -8.14 0.44
C THR A 519 26.26 -8.26 1.78
N ASP A 520 26.69 -9.47 2.12
CA ASP A 520 27.52 -9.69 3.33
C ASP A 520 28.79 -8.83 3.27
N ASN A 521 29.17 -8.26 4.42
CA ASN A 521 30.22 -7.24 4.50
C ASN A 521 31.57 -7.68 3.93
N ASP A 522 31.97 -8.90 4.21
CA ASP A 522 33.25 -9.45 3.75
C ASP A 522 33.26 -9.66 2.22
N ASP A 523 32.12 -10.05 1.66
CA ASP A 523 31.95 -10.24 0.23
C ASP A 523 32.03 -8.90 -0.52
N VAL A 524 31.28 -7.87 -0.06
CA VAL A 524 31.30 -6.57 -0.72
C VAL A 524 32.68 -5.90 -0.65
N ILE A 525 33.41 -6.05 0.45
CA ILE A 525 34.78 -5.58 0.57
C ILE A 525 35.71 -6.32 -0.40
N ALA A 526 35.59 -7.65 -0.49
CA ALA A 526 36.40 -8.48 -1.38
C ALA A 526 36.13 -8.14 -2.87
N GLU A 527 34.88 -7.94 -3.25
CA GLU A 527 34.46 -7.57 -4.60
C GLU A 527 34.95 -6.14 -4.97
N ALA A 528 34.75 -5.15 -4.09
CA ALA A 528 35.22 -3.79 -4.32
C ALA A 528 36.75 -3.71 -4.45
N ASN A 529 37.49 -4.53 -3.69
CA ASN A 529 38.95 -4.66 -3.86
C ASN A 529 39.33 -5.32 -5.20
N ALA A 530 38.63 -6.41 -5.59
CA ALA A 530 38.88 -7.07 -6.87
C ALA A 530 38.60 -6.15 -8.07
N MET A 531 37.61 -5.29 -7.95
CA MET A 531 37.26 -4.25 -8.93
C MET A 531 38.16 -3.00 -8.85
N GLY A 532 39.00 -2.86 -7.82
CA GLY A 532 40.01 -1.81 -7.70
C GLY A 532 39.54 -0.45 -7.21
N TYR A 533 38.27 -0.28 -6.81
CA TYR A 533 37.73 1.01 -6.35
C TYR A 533 37.48 1.10 -4.84
N ALA A 534 37.78 0.05 -4.06
CA ALA A 534 37.55 0.06 -2.61
C ALA A 534 38.19 1.28 -1.91
N GLY A 535 39.39 1.69 -2.33
CA GLY A 535 40.11 2.85 -1.78
C GLY A 535 39.45 4.21 -2.05
N LEU A 536 38.46 4.30 -2.92
CA LEU A 536 37.71 5.54 -3.17
C LEU A 536 36.68 5.83 -2.06
N PHE A 537 36.25 4.82 -1.31
CA PHE A 537 35.23 4.95 -0.26
C PHE A 537 35.84 5.34 1.07
N ASN A 538 36.23 6.60 1.21
CA ASN A 538 36.86 7.12 2.42
C ASN A 538 35.91 7.30 3.62
N GLY A 539 34.60 7.25 3.39
CA GLY A 539 33.60 7.21 4.44
C GLY A 539 33.32 5.79 4.95
N GLY A 540 33.81 4.77 4.23
CA GLY A 540 33.69 3.37 4.60
C GLY A 540 32.87 2.52 3.63
N ILE A 541 33.03 1.20 3.78
CA ILE A 541 32.27 0.17 3.07
C ILE A 541 31.43 -0.59 4.09
N TYR A 542 30.14 -0.69 3.87
CA TYR A 542 29.16 -1.25 4.79
C TYR A 542 28.31 -2.31 4.05
N GLY A 543 28.47 -3.56 4.48
CA GLY A 543 27.64 -4.68 4.05
C GLY A 543 26.77 -5.21 5.20
N ALA A 544 25.98 -6.24 4.93
CA ALA A 544 25.21 -6.93 5.96
C ALA A 544 26.15 -7.65 6.95
N ILE A 545 25.88 -7.51 8.26
CA ILE A 545 26.64 -8.19 9.33
C ILE A 545 25.64 -8.97 10.19
N GLY A 546 25.69 -10.31 10.15
CA GLY A 546 24.97 -11.20 11.05
C GLY A 546 23.45 -11.01 11.06
N ASP A 547 22.87 -10.82 12.25
CA ASP A 547 21.42 -10.74 12.45
C ASP A 547 20.87 -9.37 12.00
N ASN A 548 19.77 -9.35 11.26
CA ASN A 548 19.11 -8.21 10.59
C ASN A 548 18.93 -6.94 11.42
N LYS A 549 18.96 -7.04 12.74
CA LYS A 549 18.69 -5.92 13.64
C LYS A 549 19.85 -4.94 13.80
N LYS A 550 21.05 -5.27 13.30
CA LYS A 550 22.26 -4.50 13.60
C LYS A 550 22.80 -3.59 12.49
N TYR A 551 22.47 -3.82 11.21
CA TYR A 551 22.98 -2.99 10.10
C TYR A 551 22.03 -3.00 8.90
N THR A 552 21.12 -2.04 8.82
CA THR A 552 20.32 -1.80 7.61
C THR A 552 20.92 -0.60 6.85
N LYS A 553 20.70 -0.52 5.53
CA LYS A 553 21.05 0.68 4.73
C LYS A 553 20.47 1.96 5.36
N LYS A 554 19.27 1.90 5.93
CA LYS A 554 18.64 2.97 6.71
C LYS A 554 19.52 3.42 7.89
N MET A 555 20.00 2.47 8.71
CA MET A 555 20.85 2.78 9.87
C MET A 555 22.19 3.40 9.44
N VAL A 556 22.78 2.92 8.34
CA VAL A 556 23.99 3.50 7.74
C VAL A 556 23.75 4.95 7.37
N MET A 557 22.67 5.25 6.65
CA MET A 557 22.34 6.61 6.23
C MET A 557 22.05 7.52 7.43
N GLN A 558 21.27 7.05 8.40
CA GLN A 558 21.01 7.78 9.66
C GLN A 558 22.29 8.07 10.43
N ARG A 559 23.20 7.09 10.51
CA ARG A 559 24.50 7.25 11.15
C ARG A 559 25.36 8.29 10.43
N ILE A 560 25.44 8.25 9.09
CA ILE A 560 26.18 9.25 8.30
C ILE A 560 25.66 10.66 8.62
N ILE A 561 24.35 10.84 8.65
CA ILE A 561 23.71 12.11 8.95
C ILE A 561 24.00 12.56 10.38
N SER A 562 23.80 11.66 11.38
CA SER A 562 23.97 12.00 12.80
C SER A 562 25.43 12.27 13.17
N ASP A 563 26.35 11.41 12.73
CA ASP A 563 27.77 11.51 13.08
C ASP A 563 28.43 12.75 12.46
N ASN A 564 27.89 13.26 11.36
CA ASN A 564 28.42 14.42 10.66
C ASN A 564 27.56 15.69 10.82
N ASN A 565 26.48 15.64 11.60
CA ASN A 565 25.52 16.75 11.80
C ASN A 565 24.99 17.31 10.47
N LEU A 566 24.61 16.43 9.52
CA LEU A 566 24.17 16.83 8.19
C LEU A 566 22.70 17.23 8.15
N SER A 567 22.38 18.22 7.34
CA SER A 567 21.02 18.39 6.80
C SER A 567 20.80 17.43 5.64
N GLY A 568 19.55 17.03 5.38
CA GLY A 568 19.25 16.06 4.35
C GLY A 568 19.78 16.42 2.95
N ASN A 569 19.79 17.71 2.58
CA ASN A 569 20.29 18.21 1.26
C ASN A 569 21.83 18.18 1.12
N GLU A 570 22.57 17.84 2.18
CA GLU A 570 24.02 17.58 2.11
C GLU A 570 24.33 16.13 1.71
N LEU A 571 23.31 15.28 1.59
CA LEU A 571 23.41 13.87 1.23
C LEU A 571 22.80 13.60 -0.16
N VAL A 572 23.56 12.91 -0.99
CA VAL A 572 23.04 12.27 -2.22
C VAL A 572 23.21 10.76 -2.12
N THR A 573 22.24 10.01 -2.62
CA THR A 573 22.33 8.56 -2.69
C THR A 573 22.14 8.07 -4.12
N PHE A 574 22.98 7.15 -4.54
CA PHE A 574 22.93 6.47 -5.84
C PHE A 574 22.62 4.99 -5.62
N GLY A 575 21.60 4.47 -6.28
CA GLY A 575 21.22 3.06 -6.13
C GLY A 575 20.26 2.58 -7.22
N ASP A 576 20.23 1.28 -7.43
CA ASP A 576 19.32 0.61 -8.36
C ASP A 576 18.14 -0.08 -7.63
N GLY A 577 18.16 -0.05 -6.29
CA GLY A 577 17.15 -0.62 -5.43
C GLY A 577 16.17 0.42 -4.85
N PRO A 578 14.94 -0.02 -4.47
CA PRO A 578 13.95 0.87 -3.87
C PRO A 578 14.30 1.32 -2.46
N VAL A 579 15.14 0.57 -1.74
CA VAL A 579 15.49 0.86 -0.34
C VAL A 579 16.30 2.15 -0.23
N GLU A 580 17.32 2.31 -1.07
CA GLU A 580 18.18 3.49 -1.10
C GLU A 580 17.38 4.76 -1.38
N MET A 581 16.46 4.68 -2.33
CA MET A 581 15.59 5.80 -2.68
C MET A 581 14.71 6.20 -1.51
N ARG A 582 14.01 5.23 -0.89
CA ARG A 582 13.11 5.49 0.25
C ARG A 582 13.85 6.07 1.45
N GLU A 583 14.94 5.45 1.85
CA GLU A 583 15.67 5.90 3.04
C GLU A 583 16.31 7.27 2.82
N CYS A 584 16.80 7.54 1.62
CA CYS A 584 17.28 8.87 1.25
C CYS A 584 16.16 9.93 1.36
N ARG A 585 14.97 9.63 0.83
CA ARG A 585 13.80 10.53 0.90
C ARG A 585 13.33 10.77 2.33
N LYS A 586 13.32 9.75 3.18
CA LYS A 586 12.91 9.88 4.60
C LYS A 586 13.80 10.87 5.37
N VAL A 587 15.07 10.97 5.02
CA VAL A 587 16.01 11.89 5.67
C VAL A 587 16.17 13.22 4.92
N GLY A 588 15.40 13.45 3.86
CA GLY A 588 15.40 14.67 3.07
C GLY A 588 16.58 14.81 2.11
N GLY A 589 17.27 13.71 1.80
CA GLY A 589 18.40 13.67 0.86
C GLY A 589 17.94 13.62 -0.61
N ILE A 590 18.92 13.68 -1.51
CA ILE A 590 18.71 13.61 -2.96
C ILE A 590 18.91 12.17 -3.40
N ALA A 591 17.88 11.55 -3.97
CA ALA A 591 17.90 10.17 -4.43
C ALA A 591 18.05 10.11 -5.96
N VAL A 592 19.14 9.50 -6.44
CA VAL A 592 19.43 9.27 -7.86
C VAL A 592 19.33 7.77 -8.13
N GLY A 593 18.33 7.40 -8.91
CA GLY A 593 18.09 6.00 -9.29
C GLY A 593 18.91 5.60 -10.51
N ILE A 594 19.64 4.49 -10.40
CA ILE A 594 20.44 3.91 -11.50
C ILE A 594 19.61 2.82 -12.16
N ALA A 595 18.94 3.17 -13.26
CA ALA A 595 18.08 2.25 -14.00
C ALA A 595 18.82 1.61 -15.17
N SER A 596 20.02 1.08 -14.92
CA SER A 596 20.86 0.47 -15.95
C SER A 596 20.39 -0.96 -16.31
N ASP A 597 20.49 -1.28 -17.60
CA ASP A 597 20.48 -2.66 -18.07
C ASP A 597 21.82 -3.32 -17.65
N GLU A 598 21.74 -4.28 -16.72
CA GLU A 598 22.95 -4.89 -16.14
C GLU A 598 23.71 -5.78 -17.15
N ILE A 599 23.01 -6.40 -18.09
CA ILE A 599 23.64 -7.24 -19.14
C ILE A 599 24.48 -6.36 -20.06
N ARG A 600 23.95 -5.23 -20.48
CA ARG A 600 24.64 -4.26 -21.34
C ARG A 600 25.55 -3.33 -20.56
N ARG A 601 25.28 -3.15 -19.27
CA ARG A 601 25.96 -2.20 -18.35
C ARG A 601 25.75 -0.73 -18.72
N HIS A 602 24.76 -0.46 -19.55
CA HIS A 602 24.34 0.87 -19.98
C HIS A 602 22.93 0.82 -20.58
N GLY A 603 22.31 2.00 -20.71
CA GLY A 603 20.98 2.12 -21.26
C GLY A 603 19.88 1.86 -20.24
N LEU A 604 18.67 2.32 -20.54
CA LEU A 604 17.55 2.34 -19.59
C LEU A 604 16.87 0.97 -19.47
N CYS A 605 16.78 0.46 -18.26
CA CYS A 605 15.90 -0.65 -17.87
C CYS A 605 14.57 -0.08 -17.34
N ILE A 606 13.47 -0.35 -18.05
CA ILE A 606 12.15 0.22 -17.73
C ILE A 606 11.61 -0.28 -16.39
N GLU A 607 11.82 -1.55 -16.07
CA GLU A 607 11.39 -2.16 -14.82
C GLU A 607 12.09 -1.49 -13.63
N LYS A 608 13.41 -1.28 -13.72
CA LYS A 608 14.17 -0.55 -12.69
C LYS A 608 13.69 0.89 -12.57
N ARG A 609 13.52 1.60 -13.70
CA ARG A 609 12.99 2.96 -13.72
C ARG A 609 11.67 3.05 -12.94
N THR A 610 10.72 2.19 -13.28
CA THR A 610 9.39 2.15 -12.65
C THR A 610 9.50 1.94 -11.14
N ARG A 611 10.31 0.99 -10.71
CA ARG A 611 10.54 0.65 -9.31
C ARG A 611 11.18 1.80 -8.52
N LEU A 612 12.19 2.45 -9.10
CA LEU A 612 12.95 3.54 -8.48
C LEU A 612 12.11 4.82 -8.33
N ILE A 613 11.29 5.16 -9.34
CA ILE A 613 10.36 6.29 -9.25
C ILE A 613 9.34 6.04 -8.14
N LYS A 614 8.73 4.85 -8.10
CA LYS A 614 7.79 4.46 -7.03
C LYS A 614 8.43 4.51 -5.63
N ALA A 615 9.74 4.28 -5.55
CA ALA A 615 10.49 4.39 -4.30
C ALA A 615 10.91 5.82 -3.93
N GLY A 616 10.66 6.79 -4.80
CA GLY A 616 10.89 8.21 -4.52
C GLY A 616 12.18 8.78 -5.08
N ALA A 617 12.75 8.22 -6.15
CA ALA A 617 13.87 8.81 -6.85
C ALA A 617 13.55 10.27 -7.28
N ASN A 618 14.51 11.17 -7.09
CA ASN A 618 14.45 12.53 -7.59
C ASN A 618 14.87 12.60 -9.05
N PHE A 619 15.82 11.75 -9.41
CA PHE A 619 16.38 11.62 -10.75
C PHE A 619 16.53 10.14 -11.11
N ILE A 620 16.37 9.83 -12.39
CA ILE A 620 16.72 8.52 -12.96
C ILE A 620 17.79 8.73 -14.02
N ILE A 621 18.82 7.88 -13.99
CA ILE A 621 19.84 7.80 -15.03
C ILE A 621 19.99 6.36 -15.51
N PRO A 622 20.28 6.14 -16.81
CA PRO A 622 20.55 4.79 -17.33
C PRO A 622 21.96 4.28 -16.93
N ASP A 623 22.92 5.20 -16.83
CA ASP A 623 24.31 4.95 -16.44
C ASP A 623 25.03 6.29 -16.16
N TYR A 624 26.34 6.26 -15.93
CA TYR A 624 27.13 7.48 -15.64
C TYR A 624 27.80 8.09 -16.89
N SER A 625 27.45 7.70 -18.12
CA SER A 625 28.04 8.25 -19.34
C SER A 625 27.80 9.76 -19.48
N GLN A 626 26.68 10.25 -18.99
CA GLN A 626 26.31 11.66 -18.92
C GLN A 626 26.61 12.32 -17.57
N ARG A 627 27.69 11.89 -16.90
CA ARG A 627 28.09 12.42 -15.59
C ARG A 627 28.20 13.95 -15.52
N HIS A 628 28.58 14.61 -16.62
CA HIS A 628 28.66 16.06 -16.68
C HIS A 628 27.31 16.74 -16.42
N ILE A 629 26.21 16.12 -16.81
CA ILE A 629 24.85 16.60 -16.50
C ILE A 629 24.56 16.48 -15.01
N LEU A 630 24.92 15.34 -14.39
CA LEU A 630 24.80 15.18 -12.94
C LEU A 630 25.65 16.20 -12.17
N GLN A 631 26.84 16.52 -12.69
CA GLN A 631 27.70 17.54 -12.12
C GLN A 631 27.03 18.91 -12.15
N GLU A 632 26.45 19.30 -13.30
CA GLU A 632 25.71 20.55 -13.45
C GLU A 632 24.48 20.62 -12.52
N ILE A 633 23.72 19.50 -12.37
CA ILE A 633 22.50 19.49 -11.57
C ILE A 633 22.80 19.53 -10.08
N LEU A 634 23.78 18.74 -9.62
CA LEU A 634 23.98 18.47 -8.21
C LEU A 634 25.08 19.32 -7.55
N PHE A 635 26.09 19.73 -8.31
CA PHE A 635 27.31 20.30 -7.73
C PHE A 635 27.70 21.68 -8.29
N ASP A 636 27.37 21.99 -9.54
CA ASP A 636 27.72 23.25 -10.18
C ASP A 636 26.49 24.17 -10.30
#